data_257b83fd48a0d74420ffa8843f3e01c6
#
_entry.id   257b83fd48a0d74420ffa8843f3e01c6
#
_cell.length_a   1.000
_cell.length_b   1.000
_cell.length_c   1.000
_cell.angle_alpha   90.00
_cell.angle_beta   90.00
_cell.angle_gamma   90.00
#
_symmetry.space_group_name_H-M   'P 1'
#
loop_
_entity.id
_entity.type
_entity.pdbx_description
1 polymer ?
#
loop_
_entity_poly.entity_id
_entity_poly.type
_entity_poly.pdbx_seq_one_letter_code
_entity_poly.pdbx_strand_id
1 'polypeptide(L)'
;MEKQPLLNTCVNNVNMDEAIQAIEDMIASEKKSYIVAINVDVVMKIENDSYLKDITDKADMVLVDGKPLEWIAKWHKRPIKAKISGSDLVPLLCKRATEKGYSLFIIGGKDGIAEKAKQNLERDLPGIRIVGTYAPPFGFERDEKELNRINEMISDAHPDILIACFGCPKQEKWIYENYQKYAAKVSVCAGATVDFLAGNVNRAPKWMSNHGFEWFYRFLQEPKRMFKRYFIDDVKILKLVKKYK
;
A
#
# COMPACT_ATOMS: atom_id res chain seq x y z
N MET A 1 -8.81 11.31 -11.89
CA MET A 1 -7.42 11.84 -11.75
C MET A 1 -6.60 11.40 -12.96
N GLU A 2 -5.79 12.31 -13.49
CA GLU A 2 -4.93 11.99 -14.64
C GLU A 2 -3.83 11.00 -14.25
N LYS A 3 -3.62 9.98 -15.09
CA LYS A 3 -2.54 9.01 -14.97
C LYS A 3 -1.45 9.33 -15.99
N GLN A 4 -0.18 9.30 -15.57
CA GLN A 4 0.96 9.43 -16.47
C GLN A 4 1.74 8.12 -16.56
N PRO A 5 2.34 7.79 -17.73
CA PRO A 5 3.16 6.59 -17.89
C PRO A 5 4.42 6.63 -17.00
N LEU A 6 4.71 5.52 -16.33
CA LEU A 6 5.96 5.29 -15.62
C LEU A 6 6.40 3.84 -15.84
N LEU A 7 7.44 3.65 -16.67
CA LEU A 7 7.91 2.33 -17.08
C LEU A 7 6.78 1.49 -17.71
N ASN A 8 6.49 0.34 -17.15
CA ASN A 8 5.50 -0.64 -17.65
C ASN A 8 4.07 -0.45 -17.11
N THR A 9 3.79 0.64 -16.41
CA THR A 9 2.46 0.96 -15.86
C THR A 9 2.17 2.47 -15.92
N CYS A 10 1.02 2.89 -15.41
CA CYS A 10 0.65 4.30 -15.27
C CYS A 10 0.44 4.65 -13.79
N VAL A 11 0.82 5.86 -13.40
CA VAL A 11 0.71 6.37 -12.03
C VAL A 11 -0.05 7.67 -11.97
N ASN A 12 -0.71 7.95 -10.84
CA ASN A 12 -1.36 9.22 -10.60
C ASN A 12 -0.33 10.26 -10.13
N ASN A 13 -0.25 11.38 -10.83
CA ASN A 13 0.68 12.45 -10.50
C ASN A 13 0.08 13.39 -9.44
N VAL A 14 0.11 12.95 -8.20
CA VAL A 14 -0.50 13.65 -7.05
C VAL A 14 0.52 13.89 -5.95
N ASN A 15 0.32 14.96 -5.17
CA ASN A 15 0.97 15.14 -3.88
C ASN A 15 0.15 14.49 -2.76
N MET A 16 0.63 14.54 -1.50
CA MET A 16 -0.01 13.89 -0.38
C MET A 16 -1.42 14.43 -0.09
N ASP A 17 -1.61 15.74 -0.13
CA ASP A 17 -2.90 16.37 0.13
C ASP A 17 -3.92 16.02 -0.97
N GLU A 18 -3.48 16.05 -2.22
CA GLU A 18 -4.30 15.63 -3.36
C GLU A 18 -4.68 14.14 -3.27
N ALA A 19 -3.76 13.27 -2.79
CA ALA A 19 -4.05 11.86 -2.60
C ALA A 19 -5.07 11.62 -1.48
N ILE A 20 -4.94 12.32 -0.35
CA ILE A 20 -5.91 12.24 0.76
C ILE A 20 -7.28 12.76 0.31
N GLN A 21 -7.34 13.91 -0.37
CA GLN A 21 -8.59 14.45 -0.88
C GLN A 21 -9.27 13.47 -1.85
N ALA A 22 -8.51 12.85 -2.74
CA ALA A 22 -9.07 11.86 -3.66
C ALA A 22 -9.61 10.61 -2.94
N ILE A 23 -8.98 10.20 -1.83
CA ILE A 23 -9.50 9.13 -0.98
C ILE A 23 -10.82 9.54 -0.32
N GLU A 24 -10.91 10.77 0.18
CA GLU A 24 -12.18 11.32 0.72
C GLU A 24 -13.28 11.34 -0.33
N ASP A 25 -12.96 11.74 -1.56
CA ASP A 25 -13.90 11.73 -2.68
C ASP A 25 -14.37 10.30 -3.02
N MET A 26 -13.45 9.31 -2.98
CA MET A 26 -13.78 7.90 -3.14
C MET A 26 -14.69 7.39 -2.02
N ILE A 27 -14.43 7.78 -0.76
CA ILE A 27 -15.28 7.42 0.39
C ILE A 27 -16.68 8.00 0.24
N ALA A 28 -16.79 9.22 -0.27
CA ALA A 28 -18.06 9.90 -0.50
C ALA A 28 -18.84 9.34 -1.70
N SER A 29 -18.15 8.64 -2.60
CA SER A 29 -18.79 8.00 -3.75
C SER A 29 -19.42 6.66 -3.33
N GLU A 30 -20.43 6.21 -4.06
CA GLU A 30 -21.02 4.88 -3.86
C GLU A 30 -20.17 3.75 -4.47
N LYS A 31 -19.14 4.10 -5.25
CA LYS A 31 -18.28 3.14 -5.94
C LYS A 31 -17.17 2.64 -5.01
N LYS A 32 -17.06 1.32 -4.87
CA LYS A 32 -15.93 0.70 -4.19
C LYS A 32 -14.65 0.92 -5.00
N SER A 33 -13.59 1.34 -4.33
CA SER A 33 -12.34 1.73 -4.96
C SER A 33 -11.14 1.04 -4.30
N TYR A 34 -10.04 0.90 -5.04
CA TYR A 34 -8.79 0.41 -4.45
C TYR A 34 -7.57 1.18 -4.94
N ILE A 35 -6.56 1.21 -4.07
CA ILE A 35 -5.35 2.01 -4.22
C ILE A 35 -4.13 1.09 -4.13
N VAL A 36 -3.22 1.22 -5.09
CA VAL A 36 -1.96 0.49 -5.15
C VAL A 36 -0.79 1.46 -5.01
N ALA A 37 0.19 1.13 -4.18
CA ALA A 37 1.45 1.85 -4.11
C ALA A 37 2.56 1.02 -4.76
N ILE A 38 3.16 1.51 -5.84
CA ILE A 38 4.20 0.81 -6.58
C ILE A 38 5.60 1.29 -6.20
N ASN A 39 6.49 0.36 -5.95
CA ASN A 39 7.92 0.58 -5.82
C ASN A 39 8.70 -0.25 -6.86
N VAL A 40 10.03 -0.22 -6.82
CA VAL A 40 10.87 -0.97 -7.77
C VAL A 40 10.50 -2.46 -7.82
N ASP A 41 10.31 -3.11 -6.67
CA ASP A 41 9.93 -4.53 -6.59
C ASP A 41 8.58 -4.81 -7.27
N VAL A 42 7.59 -3.95 -7.07
CA VAL A 42 6.27 -4.07 -7.73
C VAL A 42 6.41 -3.90 -9.24
N VAL A 43 7.15 -2.89 -9.71
CA VAL A 43 7.42 -2.67 -11.14
C VAL A 43 8.13 -3.87 -11.78
N MET A 44 9.11 -4.48 -11.08
CA MET A 44 9.78 -5.68 -11.55
C MET A 44 8.85 -6.90 -11.62
N LYS A 45 7.91 -7.02 -10.68
CA LYS A 45 6.89 -8.09 -10.69
C LYS A 45 5.87 -7.89 -11.82
N ILE A 46 5.40 -6.66 -12.03
CA ILE A 46 4.49 -6.30 -13.15
C ILE A 46 5.09 -6.71 -14.50
N GLU A 47 6.40 -6.60 -14.68
CA GLU A 47 7.06 -6.99 -15.95
C GLU A 47 6.90 -8.47 -16.29
N ASN A 48 6.76 -9.32 -15.27
CA ASN A 48 6.68 -10.78 -15.42
C ASN A 48 5.30 -11.36 -15.06
N ASP A 49 4.34 -10.52 -14.66
CA ASP A 49 3.00 -10.93 -14.23
C ASP A 49 1.97 -9.99 -14.88
N SER A 50 1.43 -10.40 -16.03
CA SER A 50 0.43 -9.62 -16.77
C SER A 50 -0.86 -9.42 -15.98
N TYR A 51 -1.22 -10.35 -15.08
CA TYR A 51 -2.37 -10.21 -14.21
C TYR A 51 -2.16 -9.12 -13.16
N LEU A 52 -0.97 -9.09 -12.54
CA LEU A 52 -0.61 -8.00 -11.62
C LEU A 52 -0.57 -6.64 -12.34
N LYS A 53 -0.12 -6.62 -13.60
CA LYS A 53 -0.17 -5.43 -14.44
C LYS A 53 -1.61 -4.93 -14.63
N ASP A 54 -2.51 -5.81 -15.05
CA ASP A 54 -3.93 -5.49 -15.27
C ASP A 54 -4.58 -4.95 -13.98
N ILE A 55 -4.33 -5.59 -12.84
CA ILE A 55 -4.78 -5.14 -11.52
C ILE A 55 -4.27 -3.72 -11.22
N THR A 56 -2.98 -3.48 -11.44
CA THR A 56 -2.37 -2.17 -11.16
C THR A 56 -2.94 -1.08 -12.07
N ASP A 57 -3.09 -1.36 -13.36
CA ASP A 57 -3.60 -0.39 -14.34
C ASP A 57 -5.08 -0.05 -14.09
N LYS A 58 -5.87 -1.00 -13.58
CA LYS A 58 -7.29 -0.83 -13.20
C LYS A 58 -7.52 -0.15 -11.85
N ALA A 59 -6.48 -0.02 -11.02
CA ALA A 59 -6.62 0.64 -9.73
C ALA A 59 -7.14 2.08 -9.88
N ASP A 60 -8.02 2.50 -8.97
CA ASP A 60 -8.59 3.86 -8.97
C ASP A 60 -7.49 4.90 -8.69
N MET A 61 -6.48 4.52 -7.90
CA MET A 61 -5.27 5.34 -7.70
C MET A 61 -4.02 4.46 -7.61
N VAL A 62 -2.98 4.86 -8.35
CA VAL A 62 -1.64 4.23 -8.33
C VAL A 62 -0.64 5.26 -7.85
N LEU A 63 -0.06 5.04 -6.67
CA LEU A 63 0.91 5.91 -6.02
C LEU A 63 2.34 5.43 -6.25
N VAL A 64 3.28 6.36 -6.24
CA VAL A 64 4.70 6.03 -6.40
C VAL A 64 5.38 5.95 -5.03
N ASP A 65 5.84 4.75 -4.67
CA ASP A 65 6.57 4.48 -3.44
C ASP A 65 8.06 4.32 -3.71
N GLY A 66 8.83 5.22 -3.18
CA GLY A 66 10.30 5.16 -3.20
C GLY A 66 10.97 6.11 -4.19
N LYS A 67 12.08 6.68 -3.73
CA LYS A 67 12.90 7.66 -4.47
C LYS A 67 13.42 7.17 -5.82
N PRO A 68 13.81 5.88 -6.00
CA PRO A 68 14.29 5.42 -7.30
C PRO A 68 13.29 5.65 -8.44
N LEU A 69 12.00 5.42 -8.22
CA LEU A 69 10.97 5.66 -9.23
C LEU A 69 10.76 7.15 -9.50
N GLU A 70 10.88 8.01 -8.48
CA GLU A 70 10.86 9.47 -8.64
C GLU A 70 12.03 9.95 -9.53
N TRP A 71 13.23 9.42 -9.33
CA TRP A 71 14.40 9.74 -10.15
C TRP A 71 14.24 9.24 -11.59
N ILE A 72 13.69 8.04 -11.80
CA ILE A 72 13.40 7.49 -13.13
C ILE A 72 12.36 8.36 -13.85
N ALA A 73 11.29 8.76 -13.17
CA ALA A 73 10.28 9.66 -13.72
C ALA A 73 10.89 11.00 -14.19
N LYS A 74 11.75 11.57 -13.37
CA LYS A 74 12.50 12.81 -13.72
C LYS A 74 13.42 12.59 -14.92
N TRP A 75 14.13 11.46 -14.97
CA TRP A 75 14.99 11.15 -16.10
C TRP A 75 14.21 10.96 -17.40
N HIS A 76 13.02 10.37 -17.34
CA HIS A 76 12.13 10.23 -18.50
C HIS A 76 11.39 11.54 -18.84
N LYS A 77 11.77 12.69 -18.22
CA LYS A 77 11.13 14.00 -18.41
C LYS A 77 9.63 14.03 -18.09
N ARG A 78 9.19 13.16 -17.19
CA ARG A 78 7.83 13.04 -16.67
C ARG A 78 7.86 13.06 -15.14
N PRO A 79 8.30 14.18 -14.52
CA PRO A 79 8.44 14.25 -13.08
C PRO A 79 7.10 14.02 -12.38
N ILE A 80 7.15 13.36 -11.23
CA ILE A 80 6.02 13.21 -10.32
C ILE A 80 6.06 14.30 -9.25
N LYS A 81 4.89 14.73 -8.77
CA LYS A 81 4.77 15.76 -7.73
C LYS A 81 5.38 15.31 -6.40
N ALA A 82 5.14 14.06 -6.00
CA ALA A 82 5.66 13.50 -4.77
C ALA A 82 5.77 11.96 -4.81
N LYS A 83 6.75 11.45 -4.04
CA LYS A 83 6.79 10.07 -3.61
C LYS A 83 5.79 9.89 -2.45
N ILE A 84 4.87 8.93 -2.54
CA ILE A 84 3.89 8.61 -1.51
C ILE A 84 3.94 7.12 -1.21
N SER A 85 4.57 6.74 -0.10
CA SER A 85 4.59 5.35 0.36
C SER A 85 3.36 5.03 1.21
N GLY A 86 3.00 3.74 1.31
CA GLY A 86 1.96 3.30 2.24
C GLY A 86 2.26 3.73 3.68
N SER A 87 3.52 3.68 4.08
CA SER A 87 3.96 4.08 5.42
C SER A 87 3.96 5.61 5.66
N ASP A 88 3.91 6.44 4.60
CA ASP A 88 3.67 7.87 4.72
C ASP A 88 2.18 8.19 4.71
N LEU A 89 1.44 7.55 3.81
CA LEU A 89 0.00 7.79 3.59
C LEU A 89 -0.85 7.34 4.78
N VAL A 90 -0.68 6.09 5.25
CA VAL A 90 -1.60 5.49 6.22
C VAL A 90 -1.64 6.25 7.57
N PRO A 91 -0.53 6.70 8.18
CA PRO A 91 -0.62 7.50 9.41
C PRO A 91 -1.39 8.82 9.23
N LEU A 92 -1.20 9.50 8.09
CA LEU A 92 -1.95 10.73 7.78
C LEU A 92 -3.42 10.43 7.48
N LEU A 93 -3.70 9.32 6.81
CA LEU A 93 -5.06 8.85 6.57
C LEU A 93 -5.78 8.48 7.88
N CYS A 94 -5.09 7.84 8.84
CA CYS A 94 -5.63 7.57 10.18
C CYS A 94 -5.97 8.87 10.93
N LYS A 95 -5.07 9.87 10.88
CA LYS A 95 -5.35 11.18 11.46
C LYS A 95 -6.58 11.83 10.82
N ARG A 96 -6.63 11.82 9.49
CA ARG A 96 -7.75 12.38 8.74
C ARG A 96 -9.06 11.62 9.00
N ALA A 97 -8.99 10.30 9.12
CA ALA A 97 -10.14 9.48 9.49
C ALA A 97 -10.67 9.83 10.88
N THR A 98 -9.78 10.10 11.85
CA THR A 98 -10.17 10.58 13.18
C THR A 98 -10.91 11.92 13.10
N GLU A 99 -10.39 12.88 12.34
CA GLU A 99 -10.98 14.21 12.16
C GLU A 99 -12.37 14.16 11.48
N LYS A 100 -12.56 13.24 10.54
CA LYS A 100 -13.79 13.09 9.73
C LYS A 100 -14.76 12.02 10.24
N GLY A 101 -14.36 11.23 11.24
CA GLY A 101 -15.15 10.12 11.79
C GLY A 101 -15.23 8.90 10.88
N TYR A 102 -14.29 8.73 9.92
CA TYR A 102 -14.23 7.52 9.09
C TYR A 102 -13.81 6.31 9.90
N SER A 103 -14.36 5.16 9.55
CA SER A 103 -14.04 3.88 10.17
C SER A 103 -12.98 3.13 9.37
N LEU A 104 -12.06 2.45 10.09
CA LEU A 104 -10.96 1.70 9.50
C LEU A 104 -11.04 0.21 9.88
N PHE A 105 -10.65 -0.65 8.95
CA PHE A 105 -10.37 -2.05 9.21
C PHE A 105 -8.92 -2.35 8.81
N ILE A 106 -8.15 -3.00 9.66
CA ILE A 106 -6.73 -3.33 9.41
C ILE A 106 -6.61 -4.84 9.25
N ILE A 107 -6.11 -5.29 8.08
CA ILE A 107 -5.93 -6.72 7.80
C ILE A 107 -4.50 -7.03 7.37
N GLY A 108 -3.92 -8.07 7.95
CA GLY A 108 -2.57 -8.55 7.63
C GLY A 108 -1.58 -8.40 8.77
N GLY A 109 -0.29 -8.59 8.45
CA GLY A 109 0.76 -8.77 9.44
C GLY A 109 0.78 -10.20 9.98
N LYS A 110 1.68 -10.45 10.92
CA LYS A 110 1.67 -11.69 11.72
C LYS A 110 0.57 -11.62 12.79
N ASP A 111 0.25 -12.77 13.37
CA ASP A 111 -0.71 -12.85 14.45
C ASP A 111 -0.42 -11.83 15.57
N GLY A 112 -1.49 -11.13 16.03
CA GLY A 112 -1.42 -10.06 17.03
C GLY A 112 -0.87 -8.71 16.54
N ILE A 113 -0.25 -8.61 15.36
CA ILE A 113 0.36 -7.35 14.88
C ILE A 113 -0.70 -6.30 14.52
N ALA A 114 -1.77 -6.69 13.82
CA ALA A 114 -2.84 -5.77 13.48
C ALA A 114 -3.56 -5.23 14.73
N GLU A 115 -3.76 -6.07 15.74
CA GLU A 115 -4.33 -5.65 17.02
C GLU A 115 -3.42 -4.70 17.80
N LYS A 116 -2.11 -4.97 17.80
CA LYS A 116 -1.14 -4.07 18.42
C LYS A 116 -1.08 -2.72 17.70
N ALA A 117 -1.18 -2.72 16.36
CA ALA A 117 -1.28 -1.49 15.58
C ALA A 117 -2.53 -0.67 15.96
N LYS A 118 -3.68 -1.34 16.12
CA LYS A 118 -4.92 -0.72 16.60
C LYS A 118 -4.72 -0.06 17.98
N GLN A 119 -4.19 -0.80 18.95
CA GLN A 119 -3.95 -0.28 20.32
C GLN A 119 -3.05 0.96 20.31
N ASN A 120 -1.98 0.97 19.49
CA ASN A 120 -1.10 2.12 19.35
C ASN A 120 -1.84 3.31 18.71
N LEU A 121 -2.61 3.07 17.64
CA LEU A 121 -3.38 4.12 16.98
C LEU A 121 -4.46 4.71 17.90
N GLU A 122 -5.17 3.89 18.67
CA GLU A 122 -6.18 4.34 19.64
C GLU A 122 -5.56 5.19 20.77
N ARG A 123 -4.34 4.84 21.20
CA ARG A 123 -3.58 5.64 22.17
C ARG A 123 -3.12 6.98 21.58
N ASP A 124 -2.59 6.98 20.35
CA ASP A 124 -1.94 8.13 19.72
C ASP A 124 -2.93 9.07 19.03
N LEU A 125 -4.11 8.56 18.66
CA LEU A 125 -5.21 9.28 18.00
C LEU A 125 -6.54 9.01 18.74
N PRO A 126 -6.78 9.65 19.88
CA PRO A 126 -8.04 9.48 20.63
C PRO A 126 -9.26 9.78 19.76
N GLY A 127 -10.21 8.85 19.70
CA GLY A 127 -11.42 8.97 18.88
C GLY A 127 -11.31 8.32 17.48
N ILE A 128 -10.15 7.73 17.10
CA ILE A 128 -10.05 6.93 15.89
C ILE A 128 -11.02 5.72 15.97
N ARG A 129 -11.71 5.45 14.87
CA ARG A 129 -12.68 4.36 14.77
C ARG A 129 -12.10 3.17 14.02
N ILE A 130 -11.42 2.24 14.74
CA ILE A 130 -10.93 0.99 14.16
C ILE A 130 -11.96 -0.10 14.48
N VAL A 131 -12.80 -0.41 13.48
CA VAL A 131 -13.96 -1.31 13.61
C VAL A 131 -13.59 -2.78 13.53
N GLY A 132 -12.36 -3.11 13.13
CA GLY A 132 -11.87 -4.49 13.15
C GLY A 132 -10.40 -4.60 12.79
N THR A 133 -9.80 -5.70 13.24
CA THR A 133 -8.45 -6.13 12.88
C THR A 133 -8.47 -7.62 12.59
N TYR A 134 -7.66 -8.07 11.64
CA TYR A 134 -7.50 -9.50 11.40
C TYR A 134 -6.14 -9.84 10.80
N ALA A 135 -5.53 -10.91 11.28
CA ALA A 135 -4.31 -11.49 10.72
C ALA A 135 -4.63 -12.89 10.15
N PRO A 136 -4.88 -13.00 8.83
CA PRO A 136 -5.21 -14.30 8.23
C PRO A 136 -4.06 -15.29 8.34
N PRO A 137 -4.35 -16.60 8.44
CA PRO A 137 -3.32 -17.63 8.45
C PRO A 137 -2.54 -17.66 7.14
N PHE A 138 -1.31 -18.20 7.20
CA PHE A 138 -0.49 -18.33 5.98
C PHE A 138 -1.19 -19.23 4.95
N GLY A 139 -1.28 -18.74 3.70
CA GLY A 139 -1.93 -19.49 2.61
C GLY A 139 -3.43 -19.27 2.49
N PHE A 140 -4.01 -18.35 3.29
CA PHE A 140 -5.43 -18.03 3.28
C PHE A 140 -6.00 -17.71 1.88
N GLU A 141 -5.16 -17.20 0.99
CA GLU A 141 -5.53 -16.87 -0.39
C GLU A 141 -5.92 -18.08 -1.25
N ARG A 142 -5.73 -19.30 -0.73
CA ARG A 142 -6.09 -20.58 -1.37
C ARG A 142 -7.20 -21.31 -0.62
N ASP A 143 -7.72 -20.76 0.46
CA ASP A 143 -8.78 -21.33 1.29
C ASP A 143 -10.08 -20.54 1.09
N GLU A 144 -10.99 -21.08 0.31
CA GLU A 144 -12.28 -20.42 0.04
C GLU A 144 -13.10 -20.16 1.31
N LYS A 145 -13.02 -21.03 2.31
CA LYS A 145 -13.75 -20.83 3.57
C LYS A 145 -13.19 -19.62 4.31
N GLU A 146 -11.86 -19.51 4.34
CA GLU A 146 -11.21 -18.39 4.99
C GLU A 146 -11.42 -17.08 4.21
N LEU A 147 -11.41 -17.11 2.87
CA LEU A 147 -11.73 -15.97 2.03
C LEU A 147 -13.16 -15.46 2.27
N ASN A 148 -14.14 -16.38 2.35
CA ASN A 148 -15.52 -16.02 2.63
C ASN A 148 -15.67 -15.43 4.03
N ARG A 149 -15.05 -16.05 5.04
CA ARG A 149 -15.01 -15.54 6.42
C ARG A 149 -14.43 -14.11 6.49
N ILE A 150 -13.34 -13.84 5.79
CA ILE A 150 -12.74 -12.51 5.74
C ILE A 150 -13.70 -11.50 5.10
N ASN A 151 -14.33 -11.88 3.97
CA ASN A 151 -15.27 -11.01 3.28
C ASN A 151 -16.51 -10.70 4.15
N GLU A 152 -17.05 -11.69 4.87
CA GLU A 152 -18.15 -11.51 5.82
C GLU A 152 -17.74 -10.59 6.97
N MET A 153 -16.59 -10.84 7.59
CA MET A 153 -16.07 -10.03 8.71
C MET A 153 -15.91 -8.55 8.32
N ILE A 154 -15.38 -8.27 7.12
CA ILE A 154 -15.25 -6.88 6.63
C ILE A 154 -16.62 -6.30 6.29
N SER A 155 -17.52 -7.12 5.75
CA SER A 155 -18.88 -6.67 5.43
C SER A 155 -19.68 -6.32 6.67
N ASP A 156 -19.60 -7.12 7.73
CA ASP A 156 -20.27 -6.86 9.00
C ASP A 156 -19.75 -5.59 9.69
N ALA A 157 -18.45 -5.35 9.57
CA ALA A 157 -17.80 -4.17 10.14
C ALA A 157 -18.08 -2.87 9.36
N HIS A 158 -18.46 -2.93 8.09
CA HIS A 158 -18.75 -1.77 7.21
C HIS A 158 -17.71 -0.66 7.32
N PRO A 159 -16.41 -0.92 7.11
CA PRO A 159 -15.40 0.11 7.20
C PRO A 159 -15.47 1.07 6.01
N ASP A 160 -15.20 2.36 6.25
CA ASP A 160 -14.96 3.30 5.17
C ASP A 160 -13.63 2.98 4.46
N ILE A 161 -12.61 2.57 5.22
CA ILE A 161 -11.27 2.32 4.72
C ILE A 161 -10.78 0.94 5.19
N LEU A 162 -10.36 0.10 4.25
CA LEU A 162 -9.66 -1.15 4.50
C LEU A 162 -8.15 -0.97 4.24
N ILE A 163 -7.33 -1.25 5.24
CA ILE A 163 -5.86 -1.21 5.13
C ILE A 163 -5.35 -2.63 5.06
N ALA A 164 -4.89 -3.06 3.86
CA ALA A 164 -4.40 -4.42 3.63
C ALA A 164 -2.87 -4.49 3.62
N CYS A 165 -2.30 -5.38 4.44
CA CYS A 165 -0.88 -5.49 4.74
C CYS A 165 -0.35 -6.92 4.53
N PHE A 166 -0.54 -7.49 3.34
CA PHE A 166 -0.06 -8.85 2.99
C PHE A 166 1.24 -8.87 2.19
N GLY A 167 1.66 -7.69 1.70
CA GLY A 167 2.77 -7.53 0.76
C GLY A 167 2.41 -7.90 -0.69
N CYS A 168 3.19 -7.36 -1.64
CA CYS A 168 3.03 -7.59 -3.07
C CYS A 168 3.58 -8.96 -3.49
N PRO A 169 2.90 -9.72 -4.38
CA PRO A 169 1.67 -9.37 -5.12
C PRO A 169 0.37 -9.81 -4.43
N LYS A 170 0.45 -10.38 -3.22
CA LYS A 170 -0.69 -11.01 -2.55
C LYS A 170 -1.80 -10.00 -2.25
N GLN A 171 -1.47 -8.85 -1.69
CA GLN A 171 -2.46 -7.84 -1.32
C GLN A 171 -3.19 -7.25 -2.54
N GLU A 172 -2.47 -6.98 -3.63
CA GLU A 172 -3.04 -6.44 -4.86
C GLU A 172 -4.03 -7.45 -5.47
N LYS A 173 -3.61 -8.71 -5.59
CA LYS A 173 -4.45 -9.78 -6.14
C LYS A 173 -5.68 -10.02 -5.27
N TRP A 174 -5.49 -10.17 -3.96
CA TRP A 174 -6.57 -10.42 -3.02
C TRP A 174 -7.59 -9.27 -3.01
N ILE A 175 -7.15 -8.00 -2.96
CA ILE A 175 -8.05 -6.86 -3.01
C ILE A 175 -8.86 -6.88 -4.32
N TYR A 176 -8.19 -6.99 -5.46
CA TYR A 176 -8.84 -6.98 -6.77
C TYR A 176 -9.92 -8.07 -6.93
N GLU A 177 -9.65 -9.26 -6.42
CA GLU A 177 -10.56 -10.42 -6.49
C GLU A 177 -11.74 -10.32 -5.51
N ASN A 178 -11.61 -9.49 -4.46
CA ASN A 178 -12.57 -9.47 -3.36
C ASN A 178 -13.21 -8.09 -3.08
N TYR A 179 -12.65 -6.96 -3.55
CA TYR A 179 -13.13 -5.62 -3.15
C TYR A 179 -14.60 -5.36 -3.49
N GLN A 180 -15.17 -6.06 -4.46
CA GLN A 180 -16.59 -6.00 -4.76
C GLN A 180 -17.44 -6.88 -3.83
N LYS A 181 -16.85 -7.85 -3.14
CA LYS A 181 -17.56 -8.85 -2.29
C LYS A 181 -17.77 -8.37 -0.86
N TYR A 182 -16.89 -7.51 -0.34
CA TYR A 182 -17.01 -6.94 1.01
C TYR A 182 -17.47 -5.47 1.01
N ALA A 183 -17.83 -4.93 2.18
CA ALA A 183 -18.49 -3.61 2.30
C ALA A 183 -17.54 -2.42 2.55
N ALA A 184 -16.20 -2.57 2.39
CA ALA A 184 -15.29 -1.43 2.48
C ALA A 184 -15.43 -0.51 1.25
N LYS A 185 -15.44 0.81 1.46
CA LYS A 185 -15.53 1.80 0.38
C LYS A 185 -14.21 1.96 -0.37
N VAL A 186 -13.11 2.07 0.38
CA VAL A 186 -11.76 2.22 -0.18
C VAL A 186 -10.82 1.19 0.42
N SER A 187 -10.12 0.45 -0.43
CA SER A 187 -9.11 -0.54 -0.02
C SER A 187 -7.71 -0.07 -0.38
N VAL A 188 -6.79 -0.06 0.57
CA VAL A 188 -5.43 0.47 0.41
C VAL A 188 -4.40 -0.66 0.54
N CYS A 189 -3.58 -0.88 -0.50
CA CYS A 189 -2.41 -1.75 -0.45
C CYS A 189 -1.29 -1.07 0.36
N ALA A 190 -1.10 -1.46 1.61
CA ALA A 190 -0.21 -0.75 2.54
C ALA A 190 1.08 -1.51 2.89
N GLY A 191 1.24 -2.75 2.44
CA GLY A 191 2.48 -3.55 2.61
C GLY A 191 2.86 -3.74 4.08
N ALA A 192 4.09 -3.38 4.43
CA ALA A 192 4.63 -3.53 5.79
C ALA A 192 4.17 -2.43 6.77
N THR A 193 3.20 -1.60 6.40
CA THR A 193 2.81 -0.45 7.23
C THR A 193 2.27 -0.86 8.59
N VAL A 194 1.57 -2.00 8.67
CA VAL A 194 1.05 -2.51 9.95
C VAL A 194 2.17 -2.81 10.96
N ASP A 195 3.32 -3.30 10.49
CA ASP A 195 4.48 -3.56 11.37
C ASP A 195 5.07 -2.26 11.95
N PHE A 196 5.05 -1.16 11.17
CA PHE A 196 5.46 0.16 11.65
C PHE A 196 4.46 0.73 12.65
N LEU A 197 3.16 0.63 12.39
CA LEU A 197 2.10 1.08 13.30
C LEU A 197 2.11 0.29 14.62
N ALA A 198 2.40 -0.99 14.56
CA ALA A 198 2.56 -1.84 15.75
C ALA A 198 3.86 -1.55 16.52
N GLY A 199 4.80 -0.76 15.97
CA GLY A 199 6.12 -0.56 16.55
C GLY A 199 6.99 -1.82 16.55
N ASN A 200 6.66 -2.80 15.70
CA ASN A 200 7.40 -4.06 15.55
C ASN A 200 8.68 -3.88 14.70
N VAL A 201 8.64 -2.93 13.79
CA VAL A 201 9.77 -2.54 12.95
C VAL A 201 9.95 -1.02 13.05
N ASN A 202 11.18 -0.58 13.26
CA ASN A 202 11.48 0.84 13.29
C ASN A 202 11.53 1.39 11.86
N ARG A 203 10.90 2.55 11.67
CA ARG A 203 10.98 3.28 10.42
C ARG A 203 12.33 4.00 10.29
N ALA A 204 12.83 4.09 9.06
CA ALA A 204 14.03 4.89 8.79
C ALA A 204 13.82 6.36 9.24
N PRO A 205 14.83 7.00 9.83
CA PRO A 205 14.78 8.42 10.15
C PRO A 205 14.37 9.24 8.91
N LYS A 206 13.58 10.31 9.12
CA LYS A 206 13.04 11.13 8.01
C LYS A 206 14.12 11.62 7.04
N TRP A 207 15.30 11.99 7.55
CA TRP A 207 16.41 12.42 6.70
C TRP A 207 16.88 11.31 5.74
N MET A 208 16.92 10.04 6.18
CA MET A 208 17.27 8.90 5.32
C MET A 208 16.20 8.67 4.25
N SER A 209 14.92 8.68 4.62
CA SER A 209 13.81 8.55 3.68
C SER A 209 13.80 9.67 2.64
N ASN A 210 14.05 10.91 3.05
CA ASN A 210 14.08 12.08 2.17
C ASN A 210 15.23 12.04 1.15
N HIS A 211 16.37 11.45 1.52
CA HIS A 211 17.54 11.29 0.65
C HIS A 211 17.58 9.95 -0.10
N GLY A 212 16.55 9.11 0.05
CA GLY A 212 16.48 7.84 -0.67
C GLY A 212 17.27 6.69 -0.03
N PHE A 213 17.68 6.81 1.24
CA PHE A 213 18.42 5.79 1.98
C PHE A 213 17.51 4.85 2.82
N GLU A 214 16.20 4.92 2.67
CA GLU A 214 15.27 4.06 3.40
C GLU A 214 15.53 2.57 3.12
N TRP A 215 15.86 2.21 1.87
CA TRP A 215 16.22 0.86 1.47
C TRP A 215 17.45 0.33 2.23
N PHE A 216 18.46 1.17 2.47
CA PHE A 216 19.68 0.79 3.19
C PHE A 216 19.36 0.54 4.67
N TYR A 217 18.54 1.39 5.29
CA TYR A 217 18.09 1.17 6.67
C TYR A 217 17.32 -0.15 6.81
N ARG A 218 16.43 -0.45 5.88
CA ARG A 218 15.71 -1.75 5.84
C ARG A 218 16.66 -2.93 5.61
N PHE A 219 17.66 -2.76 4.76
CA PHE A 219 18.67 -3.77 4.54
C PHE A 219 19.43 -4.10 5.82
N LEU A 220 19.81 -3.11 6.63
CA LEU A 220 20.47 -3.34 7.91
C LEU A 220 19.59 -4.08 8.92
N GLN A 221 18.28 -3.88 8.90
CA GLN A 221 17.35 -4.58 9.79
C GLN A 221 17.09 -6.02 9.35
N GLU A 222 16.99 -6.29 8.03
CA GLU A 222 16.64 -7.59 7.48
C GLU A 222 17.57 -7.99 6.32
N PRO A 223 18.89 -8.17 6.57
CA PRO A 223 19.88 -8.31 5.50
C PRO A 223 19.61 -9.54 4.62
N LYS A 224 19.26 -10.68 5.20
CA LYS A 224 19.01 -11.92 4.44
C LYS A 224 17.84 -11.78 3.45
N ARG A 225 16.74 -11.14 3.86
CA ARG A 225 15.55 -10.93 3.02
C ARG A 225 15.79 -9.87 1.95
N MET A 226 16.46 -8.77 2.32
CA MET A 226 16.63 -7.61 1.46
C MET A 226 17.78 -7.75 0.47
N PHE A 227 18.79 -8.61 0.73
CA PHE A 227 19.93 -8.79 -0.17
C PHE A 227 19.51 -9.21 -1.58
N LYS A 228 18.76 -10.32 -1.68
CA LYS A 228 18.28 -10.81 -2.98
C LYS A 228 17.44 -9.74 -3.69
N ARG A 229 16.53 -9.12 -2.95
CA ARG A 229 15.64 -8.08 -3.50
C ARG A 229 16.44 -6.92 -4.07
N TYR A 230 17.28 -6.26 -3.29
CA TYR A 230 17.94 -5.03 -3.70
C TYR A 230 19.11 -5.23 -4.67
N PHE A 231 19.89 -6.28 -4.48
CA PHE A 231 21.14 -6.48 -5.26
C PHE A 231 21.00 -7.43 -6.44
N ILE A 232 19.93 -8.22 -6.51
CA ILE A 232 19.70 -9.17 -7.61
C ILE A 232 18.48 -8.79 -8.42
N ASP A 233 17.34 -8.55 -7.78
CA ASP A 233 16.08 -8.36 -8.47
C ASP A 233 15.83 -6.90 -8.85
N ASP A 234 15.98 -5.96 -7.92
CA ASP A 234 15.71 -4.53 -8.16
C ASP A 234 16.72 -3.87 -9.11
N VAL A 235 17.98 -4.34 -9.16
CA VAL A 235 19.00 -3.83 -10.11
C VAL A 235 18.57 -4.01 -11.57
N LYS A 236 17.76 -5.04 -11.86
CA LYS A 236 17.25 -5.29 -13.22
C LYS A 236 16.35 -4.16 -13.74
N ILE A 237 15.89 -3.25 -12.88
CA ILE A 237 15.10 -2.08 -13.28
C ILE A 237 15.84 -1.22 -14.31
N LEU A 238 17.17 -1.22 -14.32
CA LEU A 238 17.96 -0.50 -15.31
C LEU A 238 17.67 -0.94 -16.75
N LYS A 239 17.29 -2.21 -16.95
CA LYS A 239 16.85 -2.73 -18.25
C LYS A 239 15.49 -2.13 -18.64
N LEU A 240 14.56 -2.02 -17.69
CA LEU A 240 13.24 -1.44 -17.93
C LEU A 240 13.34 0.05 -18.24
N VAL A 241 14.22 0.77 -17.53
CA VAL A 241 14.47 2.19 -17.78
C VAL A 241 14.91 2.47 -19.24
N LYS A 242 15.68 1.55 -19.84
CA LYS A 242 16.05 1.63 -21.27
C LYS A 242 14.92 1.20 -22.20
N LYS A 243 14.14 0.20 -21.80
CA LYS A 243 13.05 -0.38 -22.61
C LYS A 243 11.87 0.59 -22.76
N TYR A 244 11.54 1.33 -21.73
CA TYR A 244 10.35 2.21 -21.64
C TYR A 244 10.69 3.72 -21.70
N LYS A 245 11.85 4.04 -22.27
CA LYS A 245 12.30 5.43 -22.44
C LYS A 245 11.47 6.21 -23.47
#